data_aa09e452fe1bba2191ce782164fa1bc8
#
_entry.id   aa09e452fe1bba2191ce782164fa1bc8
#
_cell.length_a   1.000
_cell.length_b   1.000
_cell.length_c   1.000
_cell.angle_alpha   90.00
_cell.angle_beta   90.00
_cell.angle_gamma   90.00
#
_symmetry.space_group_name_H-M   'P 1'
#
loop_
_entity.id
_entity.type
_entity.pdbx_description
1 polymer ?
#
loop_
_entity_poly.entity_id
_entity_poly.type
_entity_poly.pdbx_seq_one_letter_code
_entity_poly.pdbx_strand_id
1 'polypeptide(L)'
;MVTREEGKEKVKGLIELFEGLYSEKSAIEKRAYNEATVREKFLNPFFDALGWIMTSNDVEVEYSQVREDDGSKGKADYRFNLGAGKEFYAEAKKPYENLAEQSKHAIQARRYAYSANHPVTILTDFEEFRVYLGRGIAPKDEDQINTAWVSSLSCRYTD
;
A
#
# COMPACT_ATOMS: atom_id res chain seq x y z
N MET A 1 -12.75 -12.55 -14.45
CA MET A 1 -11.58 -12.81 -13.58
C MET A 1 -10.34 -12.48 -14.40
N VAL A 2 -9.45 -11.63 -13.89
CA VAL A 2 -8.21 -11.26 -14.59
C VAL A 2 -7.26 -12.45 -14.55
N THR A 3 -6.74 -12.88 -15.70
CA THR A 3 -5.70 -13.91 -15.75
C THR A 3 -4.35 -13.34 -15.32
N ARG A 4 -3.41 -14.20 -14.95
CA ARG A 4 -2.06 -13.77 -14.54
C ARG A 4 -1.34 -12.97 -15.63
N GLU A 5 -1.48 -13.39 -16.88
CA GLU A 5 -0.82 -12.72 -18.01
C GLU A 5 -1.47 -11.36 -18.30
N GLU A 6 -2.81 -11.29 -18.30
CA GLU A 6 -3.51 -10.00 -18.42
C GLU A 6 -3.14 -9.04 -17.29
N GLY A 7 -3.02 -9.55 -16.05
CA GLY A 7 -2.56 -8.74 -14.91
C GLY A 7 -1.16 -8.20 -15.10
N LYS A 8 -0.21 -9.01 -15.55
CA LYS A 8 1.17 -8.57 -15.84
C LYS A 8 1.22 -7.47 -16.89
N GLU A 9 0.50 -7.63 -18.01
CA GLU A 9 0.47 -6.61 -19.06
C GLU A 9 -0.15 -5.30 -18.57
N LYS A 10 -1.21 -5.36 -17.76
CA LYS A 10 -1.80 -4.18 -17.13
C LYS A 10 -0.79 -3.48 -16.20
N VAL A 11 -0.09 -4.24 -15.34
CA VAL A 11 0.92 -3.67 -14.43
C VAL A 11 2.07 -3.04 -15.22
N LYS A 12 2.55 -3.68 -16.27
CA LYS A 12 3.57 -3.11 -17.15
C LYS A 12 3.13 -1.77 -17.76
N GLY A 13 1.92 -1.70 -18.28
CA GLY A 13 1.36 -0.46 -18.82
C GLY A 13 1.23 0.64 -17.75
N LEU A 14 0.92 0.28 -16.50
CA LEU A 14 0.87 1.23 -15.38
C LEU A 14 2.27 1.75 -15.01
N ILE A 15 3.30 0.91 -15.04
CA ILE A 15 4.69 1.31 -14.81
C ILE A 15 5.13 2.30 -15.89
N GLU A 16 4.92 1.98 -17.16
CA GLU A 16 5.25 2.87 -18.29
C GLU A 16 4.51 4.23 -18.17
N LEU A 17 3.23 4.19 -17.77
CA LEU A 17 2.45 5.41 -17.53
C LEU A 17 3.02 6.24 -16.35
N PHE A 18 3.39 5.58 -15.27
CA PHE A 18 3.98 6.24 -14.10
C PHE A 18 5.33 6.87 -14.44
N GLU A 19 6.20 6.16 -15.13
CA GLU A 19 7.48 6.67 -15.60
C GLU A 19 7.29 7.90 -16.49
N GLY A 20 6.41 7.84 -17.48
CA GLY A 20 6.12 8.98 -18.35
C GLY A 20 5.50 10.19 -17.67
N LEU A 21 4.65 9.97 -16.64
CA LEU A 21 3.96 11.06 -15.95
C LEU A 21 4.73 11.59 -14.74
N TYR A 22 5.61 10.81 -14.14
CA TYR A 22 6.23 11.15 -12.87
C TYR A 22 7.76 11.23 -12.92
N SER A 23 8.46 10.28 -13.53
CA SER A 23 9.92 10.18 -13.46
C SER A 23 10.62 11.38 -14.08
N GLU A 24 10.09 11.91 -15.18
CA GLU A 24 10.62 13.07 -15.90
C GLU A 24 10.33 14.42 -15.22
N LYS A 25 9.54 14.42 -14.14
CA LYS A 25 9.15 15.67 -13.46
C LYS A 25 10.24 16.22 -12.57
N SER A 26 10.28 17.55 -12.47
CA SER A 26 11.12 18.26 -11.50
C SER A 26 10.75 17.88 -10.06
N ALA A 27 11.68 18.09 -9.12
CA ALA A 27 11.41 17.84 -7.70
C ALA A 27 10.20 18.61 -7.15
N ILE A 28 9.94 19.81 -7.68
CA ILE A 28 8.77 20.63 -7.29
C ILE A 28 7.48 19.98 -7.75
N GLU A 29 7.41 19.55 -9.02
CA GLU A 29 6.24 18.87 -9.58
C GLU A 29 5.98 17.51 -8.90
N LYS A 30 7.04 16.77 -8.58
CA LYS A 30 6.93 15.51 -7.84
C LYS A 30 6.32 15.71 -6.45
N ARG A 31 6.71 16.78 -5.74
CA ARG A 31 6.13 17.13 -4.44
C ARG A 31 4.66 17.53 -4.51
N ALA A 32 4.23 18.09 -5.65
CA ALA A 32 2.83 18.44 -5.87
C ALA A 32 1.94 17.21 -6.14
N TYR A 33 2.54 16.05 -6.41
CA TYR A 33 1.78 14.81 -6.59
C TYR A 33 1.23 14.35 -5.24
N ASN A 34 -0.08 14.43 -5.09
CA ASN A 34 -0.72 14.07 -3.83
C ASN A 34 -1.10 12.57 -3.78
N GLU A 35 -1.33 12.09 -2.59
CA GLU A 35 -1.67 10.71 -2.29
C GLU A 35 -2.98 10.25 -2.96
N ALA A 36 -3.98 11.12 -3.02
CA ALA A 36 -5.25 10.82 -3.70
C ALA A 36 -5.04 10.58 -5.20
N THR A 37 -4.20 11.39 -5.85
CA THR A 37 -3.84 11.21 -7.26
C THR A 37 -3.12 9.87 -7.50
N VAL A 38 -2.21 9.48 -6.60
CA VAL A 38 -1.52 8.18 -6.69
C VAL A 38 -2.50 7.03 -6.54
N ARG A 39 -3.42 7.12 -5.58
CA ARG A 39 -4.45 6.10 -5.39
C ARG A 39 -5.33 5.95 -6.65
N GLU A 40 -5.84 7.06 -7.15
CA GLU A 40 -6.77 7.04 -8.29
C GLU A 40 -6.11 6.57 -9.59
N LYS A 41 -4.93 7.11 -9.92
CA LYS A 41 -4.29 6.86 -11.21
C LYS A 41 -3.49 5.57 -11.27
N PHE A 42 -2.94 5.12 -10.15
CA PHE A 42 -2.00 4.01 -10.14
C PHE A 42 -2.40 2.86 -9.22
N LEU A 43 -2.74 3.13 -7.94
CA LEU A 43 -2.99 2.05 -7.00
C LEU A 43 -4.31 1.33 -7.26
N ASN A 44 -5.40 2.06 -7.54
CA ASN A 44 -6.67 1.42 -7.88
C ASN A 44 -6.55 0.55 -9.14
N PRO A 45 -5.98 1.04 -10.28
CA PRO A 45 -5.73 0.20 -11.44
C PRO A 45 -4.75 -0.96 -11.18
N PHE A 46 -3.77 -0.76 -10.28
CA PHE A 46 -2.84 -1.81 -9.90
C PHE A 46 -3.53 -2.95 -9.15
N PHE A 47 -4.35 -2.63 -8.14
CA PHE A 47 -5.12 -3.65 -7.43
C PHE A 47 -6.14 -4.35 -8.35
N ASP A 48 -6.76 -3.61 -9.29
CA ASP A 48 -7.62 -4.20 -10.31
C ASP A 48 -6.84 -5.18 -11.22
N ALA A 49 -5.62 -4.84 -11.59
CA ALA A 49 -4.74 -5.73 -12.37
C ALA A 49 -4.37 -7.01 -11.60
N LEU A 50 -4.32 -6.94 -10.27
CA LEU A 50 -4.14 -8.12 -9.40
C LEU A 50 -5.41 -8.95 -9.21
N GLY A 51 -6.53 -8.51 -9.77
CA GLY A 51 -7.81 -9.23 -9.74
C GLY A 51 -8.79 -8.76 -8.67
N TRP A 52 -8.49 -7.68 -7.95
CA TRP A 52 -9.43 -7.06 -7.03
C TRP A 52 -10.46 -6.23 -7.80
N ILE A 53 -11.73 -6.41 -7.51
CA ILE A 53 -12.79 -5.56 -8.08
C ILE A 53 -12.97 -4.37 -7.14
N MET A 54 -12.37 -3.23 -7.49
CA MET A 54 -12.30 -2.04 -6.62
C MET A 54 -13.67 -1.47 -6.23
N THR A 55 -14.74 -1.85 -6.94
CA THR A 55 -16.12 -1.45 -6.65
C THR A 55 -16.92 -2.54 -5.92
N SER A 56 -16.31 -3.65 -5.55
CA SER A 56 -16.97 -4.73 -4.81
C SER A 56 -16.96 -4.46 -3.30
N ASN A 57 -17.77 -5.23 -2.57
CA ASN A 57 -17.78 -5.20 -1.10
C ASN A 57 -16.50 -5.83 -0.48
N ASP A 58 -15.64 -6.44 -1.30
CA ASP A 58 -14.38 -7.02 -0.84
C ASP A 58 -13.26 -5.97 -0.73
N VAL A 59 -13.48 -4.77 -1.27
CA VAL A 59 -12.55 -3.64 -1.19
C VAL A 59 -13.26 -2.41 -0.66
N GLU A 60 -12.76 -1.87 0.44
CA GLU A 60 -13.20 -0.58 0.95
C GLU A 60 -12.05 0.43 0.84
N VAL A 61 -12.30 1.50 0.11
CA VAL A 61 -11.37 2.64 0.00
C VAL A 61 -11.71 3.66 1.08
N GLU A 62 -10.67 4.23 1.71
CA GLU A 62 -10.82 5.17 2.82
C GLU A 62 -11.56 4.58 4.03
N TYR A 63 -11.24 3.36 4.39
CA TYR A 63 -11.85 2.65 5.52
C TYR A 63 -11.59 3.36 6.86
N SER A 64 -12.65 3.85 7.49
CA SER A 64 -12.58 4.73 8.67
C SER A 64 -12.90 4.02 10.01
N GLN A 65 -12.96 2.69 10.02
CA GLN A 65 -13.30 1.92 11.22
C GLN A 65 -12.11 1.15 11.81
N VAL A 66 -10.88 1.53 11.44
CA VAL A 66 -9.67 0.94 12.02
C VAL A 66 -9.67 1.22 13.53
N ARG A 67 -9.53 0.16 14.33
CA ARG A 67 -9.37 0.30 15.78
C ARG A 67 -7.89 0.51 16.09
N GLU A 68 -7.61 1.53 16.88
CA GLU A 68 -6.29 1.76 17.46
C GLU A 68 -6.20 1.21 18.88
N ASP A 69 -4.98 0.99 19.36
CA ASP A 69 -4.73 0.41 20.69
C ASP A 69 -5.26 1.28 21.84
N ASP A 70 -5.39 2.58 21.62
CA ASP A 70 -5.94 3.55 22.58
C ASP A 70 -7.47 3.67 22.53
N GLY A 71 -8.13 2.85 21.69
CA GLY A 71 -9.57 2.86 21.49
C GLY A 71 -10.07 3.93 20.51
N SER A 72 -9.20 4.76 19.96
CA SER A 72 -9.56 5.70 18.92
C SER A 72 -9.83 4.98 17.58
N LYS A 73 -10.38 5.71 16.62
CA LYS A 73 -10.59 5.20 15.26
C LYS A 73 -9.59 5.84 14.32
N GLY A 74 -8.82 4.99 13.67
CA GLY A 74 -7.95 5.37 12.57
C GLY A 74 -8.65 5.21 11.21
N LYS A 75 -7.94 5.57 10.16
CA LYS A 75 -8.36 5.45 8.77
C LYS A 75 -7.26 4.75 7.98
N ALA A 76 -7.61 3.64 7.33
CA ALA A 76 -6.74 3.00 6.34
C ALA A 76 -7.17 3.41 4.93
N ASP A 77 -6.22 3.57 4.02
CA ASP A 77 -6.55 3.92 2.64
C ASP A 77 -7.32 2.81 1.93
N TYR A 78 -6.98 1.56 2.24
CA TYR A 78 -7.66 0.39 1.70
C TYR A 78 -7.85 -0.68 2.77
N ARG A 79 -9.01 -1.31 2.73
CA ARG A 79 -9.30 -2.58 3.40
C ARG A 79 -9.66 -3.61 2.33
N PHE A 80 -9.00 -4.76 2.38
CA PHE A 80 -9.23 -5.89 1.48
C PHE A 80 -9.76 -7.08 2.28
N ASN A 81 -10.85 -7.67 1.81
CA ASN A 81 -11.48 -8.83 2.41
C ASN A 81 -11.23 -10.07 1.52
N LEU A 82 -10.56 -11.06 2.09
CA LEU A 82 -10.24 -12.35 1.43
C LEU A 82 -11.31 -13.41 1.70
N GLY A 83 -12.36 -13.06 2.41
CA GLY A 83 -13.36 -14.00 2.89
C GLY A 83 -12.91 -14.77 4.14
N ALA A 84 -13.83 -15.53 4.73
CA ALA A 84 -13.61 -16.31 5.95
C ALA A 84 -12.97 -15.51 7.11
N GLY A 85 -13.30 -14.22 7.23
CA GLY A 85 -12.76 -13.33 8.27
C GLY A 85 -11.29 -12.97 8.11
N LYS A 86 -10.71 -13.18 6.93
CA LYS A 86 -9.33 -12.79 6.63
C LYS A 86 -9.31 -11.47 5.87
N GLU A 87 -8.59 -10.52 6.41
CA GLU A 87 -8.48 -9.17 5.87
C GLU A 87 -7.04 -8.67 5.97
N PHE A 88 -6.75 -7.64 5.19
CA PHE A 88 -5.54 -6.84 5.34
C PHE A 88 -5.79 -5.38 4.95
N TYR A 89 -4.94 -4.50 5.44
CA TYR A 89 -4.93 -3.09 5.08
C TYR A 89 -3.79 -2.78 4.12
N ALA A 90 -4.01 -1.76 3.28
CA ALA A 90 -2.95 -1.12 2.53
C ALA A 90 -3.00 0.40 2.75
N GLU A 91 -1.83 0.96 2.94
CA GLU A 91 -1.61 2.38 3.17
C GLU A 91 -0.88 2.96 1.97
N ALA A 92 -1.44 4.01 1.39
CA ALA A 92 -0.85 4.76 0.29
C ALA A 92 0.02 5.89 0.81
N LYS A 93 1.06 6.23 0.08
CA LYS A 93 1.90 7.40 0.35
C LYS A 93 2.23 8.13 -0.94
N LYS A 94 2.74 9.34 -0.81
CA LYS A 94 3.20 10.12 -1.96
C LYS A 94 4.45 9.47 -2.53
N PRO A 95 4.60 9.39 -3.86
CA PRO A 95 5.76 8.75 -4.48
C PRO A 95 7.07 9.53 -4.26
N TYR A 96 6.96 10.75 -3.76
CA TYR A 96 8.09 11.56 -3.32
C TYR A 96 8.73 11.06 -2.01
N GLU A 97 8.00 10.31 -1.19
CA GLU A 97 8.44 9.85 0.12
C GLU A 97 9.30 8.57 -0.02
N ASN A 98 10.49 8.57 0.60
CA ASN A 98 11.30 7.35 0.66
C ASN A 98 10.76 6.43 1.75
N LEU A 99 9.99 5.42 1.36
CA LEU A 99 9.36 4.50 2.31
C LEU A 99 10.37 3.65 3.09
N ALA A 100 11.60 3.49 2.57
CA ALA A 100 12.66 2.78 3.25
C ALA A 100 13.20 3.55 4.47
N GLU A 101 13.23 4.87 4.37
CA GLU A 101 13.79 5.75 5.40
C GLU A 101 12.75 6.30 6.36
N GLN A 102 11.47 6.27 5.98
CA GLN A 102 10.39 6.82 6.80
C GLN A 102 9.69 5.76 7.64
N SER A 103 10.37 5.30 8.67
CA SER A 103 9.89 4.30 9.64
C SER A 103 8.50 4.58 10.22
N LYS A 104 8.15 5.85 10.42
CA LYS A 104 6.83 6.26 10.96
C LYS A 104 5.64 5.72 10.15
N HIS A 105 5.77 5.64 8.82
CA HIS A 105 4.71 5.12 7.95
C HIS A 105 4.54 3.61 8.12
N ALA A 106 5.63 2.89 8.21
CA ALA A 106 5.61 1.46 8.46
C ALA A 106 5.02 1.13 9.84
N ILE A 107 5.37 1.93 10.86
CA ILE A 107 4.82 1.78 12.22
C ILE A 107 3.31 2.03 12.20
N GLN A 108 2.84 3.09 11.56
CA GLN A 108 1.41 3.39 11.45
C GLN A 108 0.64 2.25 10.77
N ALA A 109 1.08 1.81 9.60
CA ALA A 109 0.45 0.71 8.87
C ALA A 109 0.40 -0.58 9.69
N ARG A 110 1.50 -0.89 10.41
CA ARG A 110 1.59 -2.05 11.28
C ARG A 110 0.69 -1.94 12.51
N ARG A 111 0.56 -0.76 13.13
CA ARG A 111 -0.36 -0.55 14.26
C ARG A 111 -1.78 -0.91 13.89
N TYR A 112 -2.26 -0.43 12.76
CA TYR A 112 -3.60 -0.73 12.28
C TYR A 112 -3.83 -2.23 12.08
N ALA A 113 -2.89 -2.89 11.40
CA ALA A 113 -2.98 -4.34 11.17
C ALA A 113 -2.84 -5.15 12.46
N TYR A 114 -1.98 -4.74 13.39
CA TYR A 114 -1.78 -5.40 14.68
C TYR A 114 -3.03 -5.33 15.54
N SER A 115 -3.62 -4.14 15.69
CA SER A 115 -4.85 -3.93 16.47
C SER A 115 -6.04 -4.70 15.88
N ALA A 116 -6.08 -4.88 14.55
CA ALA A 116 -7.09 -5.67 13.86
C ALA A 116 -6.75 -7.18 13.78
N ASN A 117 -5.58 -7.59 14.30
CA ASN A 117 -5.06 -8.95 14.20
C ASN A 117 -4.95 -9.48 12.76
N HIS A 118 -4.66 -8.58 11.81
CA HIS A 118 -4.42 -8.97 10.42
C HIS A 118 -3.07 -9.63 10.23
N PRO A 119 -2.93 -10.60 9.33
CA PRO A 119 -1.66 -11.31 9.12
C PRO A 119 -0.57 -10.40 8.55
N VAL A 120 -0.94 -9.51 7.66
CA VAL A 120 -0.04 -8.59 6.96
C VAL A 120 -0.67 -7.22 6.77
N THR A 121 0.17 -6.24 6.46
CA THR A 121 -0.22 -4.92 5.97
C THR A 121 0.69 -4.52 4.82
N ILE A 122 0.18 -3.66 3.95
CA ILE A 122 0.89 -3.15 2.79
C ILE A 122 1.11 -1.65 2.97
N LEU A 123 2.30 -1.19 2.62
CA LEU A 123 2.65 0.21 2.50
C LEU A 123 3.20 0.46 1.10
N THR A 124 2.63 1.41 0.36
CA THR A 124 3.00 1.64 -1.03
C THR A 124 2.82 3.09 -1.47
N ASP A 125 3.70 3.54 -2.32
CA ASP A 125 3.61 4.81 -3.06
C ASP A 125 3.53 4.60 -4.58
N PHE A 126 3.30 3.36 -5.00
CA PHE A 126 3.39 2.80 -6.33
C PHE A 126 4.83 2.58 -6.82
N GLU A 127 5.79 3.41 -6.48
CA GLU A 127 7.21 3.20 -6.78
C GLU A 127 7.80 2.05 -5.95
N GLU A 128 7.38 1.98 -4.69
CA GLU A 128 7.71 0.91 -3.76
C GLU A 128 6.46 0.22 -3.24
N PHE A 129 6.52 -1.09 -3.10
CA PHE A 129 5.48 -1.91 -2.51
C PHE A 129 6.09 -2.76 -1.39
N ARG A 130 5.72 -2.47 -0.16
CA ARG A 130 6.29 -3.10 1.03
C ARG A 130 5.23 -3.87 1.79
N VAL A 131 5.55 -5.10 2.15
CA VAL A 131 4.69 -5.97 2.95
C VAL A 131 5.32 -6.18 4.31
N TYR A 132 4.55 -5.94 5.36
CA TYR A 132 4.96 -6.14 6.75
C TYR A 132 4.05 -7.13 7.46
N LEU A 133 4.59 -7.82 8.49
CA LEU A 133 3.77 -8.58 9.42
C LEU A 133 2.87 -7.63 10.21
N GLY A 134 1.57 -7.94 10.22
CA GLY A 134 0.59 -7.19 11.00
C GLY A 134 0.41 -7.72 12.42
N ARG A 135 0.69 -9.01 12.63
CA ARG A 135 0.51 -9.68 13.93
C ARG A 135 1.79 -10.36 14.42
N GLY A 136 1.80 -10.75 15.69
CA GLY A 136 2.90 -11.49 16.31
C GLY A 136 3.99 -10.60 16.88
N ILE A 137 4.33 -9.50 16.23
CA ILE A 137 5.35 -8.54 16.67
C ILE A 137 4.67 -7.18 16.88
N ALA A 138 4.59 -6.72 18.12
CA ALA A 138 3.98 -5.42 18.43
C ALA A 138 4.78 -4.26 17.81
N PRO A 139 4.13 -3.29 17.17
CA PRO A 139 4.79 -2.17 16.49
C PRO A 139 5.21 -1.08 17.50
N LYS A 140 6.19 -1.37 18.34
CA LYS A 140 6.61 -0.48 19.43
C LYS A 140 7.67 0.53 19.01
N ASP A 141 8.66 0.09 18.24
CA ASP A 141 9.88 0.87 17.95
C ASP A 141 10.28 0.78 16.48
N GLU A 142 11.04 1.75 16.02
CA GLU A 142 11.61 1.82 14.68
C GLU A 142 12.52 0.62 14.37
N ASP A 143 13.26 0.13 15.34
CA ASP A 143 14.17 -1.02 15.19
C ASP A 143 13.45 -2.32 14.84
N GLN A 144 12.15 -2.43 15.11
CA GLN A 144 11.37 -3.64 14.83
C GLN A 144 10.81 -3.67 13.40
N ILE A 145 10.96 -2.60 12.63
CA ILE A 145 10.44 -2.52 11.26
C ILE A 145 11.12 -3.56 10.39
N ASN A 146 12.44 -3.70 10.49
CA ASN A 146 13.20 -4.68 9.73
C ASN A 146 12.85 -6.12 10.11
N THR A 147 12.54 -6.38 11.38
CA THR A 147 12.12 -7.70 11.85
C THR A 147 10.74 -8.09 11.36
N ALA A 148 9.85 -7.10 11.18
CA ALA A 148 8.50 -7.32 10.71
C ALA A 148 8.37 -7.22 9.17
N TRP A 149 9.44 -6.84 8.49
CA TRP A 149 9.46 -6.75 7.04
C TRP A 149 9.40 -8.15 6.40
N VAL A 150 8.49 -8.33 5.46
CA VAL A 150 8.29 -9.60 4.76
C VAL A 150 8.88 -9.54 3.37
N SER A 151 8.54 -8.50 2.59
CA SER A 151 8.94 -8.37 1.21
C SER A 151 8.83 -6.93 0.72
N SER A 152 9.58 -6.58 -0.30
CA SER A 152 9.38 -5.36 -1.07
C SER A 152 9.53 -5.63 -2.56
N LEU A 153 8.81 -4.84 -3.35
CA LEU A 153 8.96 -4.70 -4.80
C LEU A 153 9.22 -3.22 -5.08
N SER A 154 10.07 -2.93 -6.05
CA SER A 154 10.31 -1.56 -6.50
C SER A 154 10.28 -1.51 -8.03
N CYS A 155 9.64 -0.49 -8.58
CA CYS A 155 9.64 -0.24 -10.02
C CYS A 155 10.99 0.31 -10.52
N ARG A 156 11.89 0.70 -9.60
CA ARG A 156 13.17 1.31 -9.93
C ARG A 156 14.23 0.33 -10.49
N TYR A 157 13.92 -0.96 -10.51
CA TYR A 157 14.85 -2.00 -10.97
C TYR A 157 14.30 -2.69 -12.22
N THR A 158 14.34 -1.95 -13.32
CA THR A 158 14.33 -2.53 -14.68
C THR A 158 15.70 -2.24 -15.31
N ASP A 159 16.72 -2.95 -14.85
CA ASP A 159 17.94 -3.22 -15.61
C ASP A 159 17.99 -4.70 -15.99
#